data_8a98193612fe5eaf1c41e28052208030
#
_entry.id   8a98193612fe5eaf1c41e28052208030
#
_cell.length_a   1.000
_cell.length_b   1.000
_cell.length_c   1.000
_cell.angle_alpha   90.00
_cell.angle_beta   90.00
_cell.angle_gamma   90.00
#
_symmetry.space_group_name_H-M   'P 1'
#
loop_
_entity.id
_entity.type
_entity.pdbx_description
1 polymer ?
#
loop_
_entity_poly.entity_id
_entity_poly.type
_entity_poly.pdbx_seq_one_letter_code
_entity_poly.pdbx_strand_id
1 'polypeptide(L)'
;VSTVSVGDHVVMTFLPRCGDCAGCATNGTMPCEKGSASNTEGTLITGTRHLTRNGDMVQHHLGVSGFATHAVVSELSVVPIGKDVPADIAAIFGCAILTGGGAILNEVKPGEDDTIAVVGLGGVGMSAIITAAALGVKELVGIDMQESKRNTALELGAHDVMTPEEAVASGRKFTAVVEAAGHPTALETAYQITAPGGLTITVGLPAPGNRISIDPLLMTAEARRVHGCYLGSSVPERDIPVYEQLWREGKLKAEGLISSHIHLDDINTAMDSLADGTALRQIITFD
;
A
#
# COMPACT_ATOMS: atom_id res chain seq x y z
N VAL A 1 13.23 -0.09 -25.11
CA VAL A 1 13.13 0.73 -23.88
C VAL A 1 13.04 2.17 -24.30
N SER A 2 11.96 2.81 -23.94
CA SER A 2 11.65 4.18 -24.37
C SER A 2 11.32 5.12 -23.22
N THR A 3 10.99 4.57 -22.06
CA THR A 3 10.52 5.33 -20.87
C THR A 3 11.64 5.67 -19.91
N VAL A 4 12.78 4.98 -19.99
CA VAL A 4 13.95 5.17 -19.12
C VAL A 4 15.25 5.16 -19.92
N SER A 5 16.27 5.80 -19.40
CA SER A 5 17.61 5.91 -19.95
C SER A 5 18.67 5.44 -18.95
N VAL A 6 19.87 5.13 -19.45
CA VAL A 6 21.00 4.78 -18.58
C VAL A 6 21.31 5.93 -17.63
N GLY A 7 21.41 5.64 -16.35
CA GLY A 7 21.68 6.60 -15.28
C GLY A 7 20.43 7.23 -14.67
N ASP A 8 19.22 6.83 -15.08
CA ASP A 8 18.01 7.25 -14.41
C ASP A 8 17.82 6.52 -13.07
N HIS A 9 17.30 7.24 -12.08
CA HIS A 9 16.76 6.63 -10.87
C HIS A 9 15.34 6.16 -11.13
N VAL A 10 15.01 4.98 -10.66
CA VAL A 10 13.70 4.37 -10.89
C VAL A 10 13.13 3.74 -9.63
N VAL A 11 11.81 3.78 -9.51
CA VAL A 11 11.05 2.98 -8.54
C VAL A 11 10.60 1.72 -9.25
N MET A 12 10.83 0.56 -8.65
CA MET A 12 10.28 -0.72 -9.13
C MET A 12 8.90 -0.94 -8.55
N THR A 13 7.96 -1.40 -9.38
CA THR A 13 6.60 -1.73 -8.96
C THR A 13 6.31 -3.21 -9.21
N PHE A 14 5.67 -3.86 -8.24
CA PHE A 14 5.44 -5.31 -8.33
C PHE A 14 4.32 -5.72 -9.29
N LEU A 15 3.48 -4.78 -9.73
CA LEU A 15 2.42 -5.05 -10.70
C LEU A 15 2.58 -4.14 -11.91
N PRO A 16 3.26 -4.62 -12.97
CA PRO A 16 3.37 -3.86 -14.21
C PRO A 16 2.02 -3.72 -14.91
N ARG A 17 1.82 -2.63 -15.62
CA ARG A 17 0.60 -2.38 -16.39
C ARG A 17 0.90 -2.38 -17.89
N CYS A 18 0.19 -3.23 -18.65
CA CYS A 18 0.40 -3.33 -20.08
C CYS A 18 -0.21 -2.16 -20.88
N GLY A 19 -1.16 -1.44 -20.30
CA GLY A 19 -1.83 -0.30 -20.94
C GLY A 19 -3.01 -0.66 -21.86
N ASP A 20 -3.14 -1.92 -22.28
CA ASP A 20 -4.05 -2.34 -23.37
C ASP A 20 -5.10 -3.41 -23.00
N CYS A 21 -5.12 -3.89 -21.74
CA CYS A 21 -6.13 -4.86 -21.28
C CYS A 21 -7.34 -4.18 -20.61
N ALA A 22 -8.42 -4.96 -20.41
CA ALA A 22 -9.63 -4.46 -19.76
C ALA A 22 -9.34 -3.92 -18.35
N GLY A 23 -8.49 -4.58 -17.57
CA GLY A 23 -8.06 -4.08 -16.25
C GLY A 23 -7.35 -2.72 -16.33
N CYS A 24 -6.47 -2.52 -17.31
CA CYS A 24 -5.80 -1.22 -17.52
C CYS A 24 -6.78 -0.12 -17.94
N ALA A 25 -7.81 -0.45 -18.70
CA ALA A 25 -8.84 0.51 -19.14
C ALA A 25 -9.66 1.10 -17.97
N THR A 26 -9.64 0.47 -16.78
CA THR A 26 -10.33 0.97 -15.58
C THR A 26 -9.56 2.06 -14.84
N ASN A 27 -8.43 2.51 -15.36
CA ASN A 27 -7.57 3.55 -14.76
C ASN A 27 -7.15 3.25 -13.30
N GLY A 28 -6.87 1.99 -12.98
CA GLY A 28 -6.34 1.57 -11.69
C GLY A 28 -7.32 0.76 -10.83
N THR A 29 -8.63 0.92 -11.01
CA THR A 29 -9.64 0.20 -10.20
C THR A 29 -9.46 -1.32 -10.26
N MET A 30 -9.12 -1.85 -11.42
CA MET A 30 -8.78 -3.26 -11.58
C MET A 30 -7.28 -3.46 -11.86
N PRO A 31 -6.69 -4.55 -11.36
CA PRO A 31 -5.31 -4.90 -11.67
C PRO A 31 -5.14 -5.19 -13.17
N CYS A 32 -3.89 -5.05 -13.65
CA CYS A 32 -3.54 -5.43 -15.01
C CYS A 32 -3.63 -6.95 -15.17
N GLU A 33 -4.42 -7.41 -16.15
CA GLU A 33 -4.60 -8.85 -16.42
C GLU A 33 -3.28 -9.53 -16.80
N LYS A 34 -2.51 -8.94 -17.72
CA LYS A 34 -1.21 -9.48 -18.14
C LYS A 34 -0.17 -9.43 -17.03
N GLY A 35 -0.14 -8.33 -16.24
CA GLY A 35 0.75 -8.21 -15.09
C GLY A 35 0.43 -9.22 -13.99
N SER A 36 -0.85 -9.46 -13.70
CA SER A 36 -1.29 -10.46 -12.73
C SER A 36 -0.93 -11.89 -13.19
N ALA A 37 -1.15 -12.21 -14.46
CA ALA A 37 -0.80 -13.49 -15.03
C ALA A 37 0.71 -13.74 -14.95
N SER A 38 1.53 -12.78 -15.39
CA SER A 38 2.99 -12.90 -15.33
C SER A 38 3.53 -13.08 -13.90
N ASN A 39 2.96 -12.38 -12.92
CA ASN A 39 3.31 -12.57 -11.52
C ASN A 39 2.98 -13.98 -11.00
N THR A 40 1.83 -14.52 -11.41
CA THR A 40 1.44 -15.90 -11.06
C THR A 40 2.35 -16.94 -11.71
N GLU A 41 2.75 -16.71 -12.95
CA GLU A 41 3.62 -17.60 -13.71
C GLU A 41 5.10 -17.47 -13.35
N GLY A 42 5.49 -16.43 -12.62
CA GLY A 42 6.90 -16.13 -12.28
C GLY A 42 7.71 -15.73 -13.51
N THR A 43 7.13 -14.88 -14.37
CA THR A 43 7.77 -14.32 -15.56
C THR A 43 7.82 -12.79 -15.48
N LEU A 44 8.57 -12.16 -16.36
CA LEU A 44 8.32 -10.75 -16.72
C LEU A 44 6.99 -10.62 -17.45
N ILE A 45 6.42 -9.42 -17.53
CA ILE A 45 5.16 -9.18 -18.29
C ILE A 45 5.27 -9.56 -19.78
N THR A 46 6.48 -9.68 -20.28
CA THR A 46 6.80 -10.18 -21.63
C THR A 46 6.69 -11.70 -21.78
N GLY A 47 6.44 -12.43 -20.68
CA GLY A 47 6.41 -13.90 -20.64
C GLY A 47 7.79 -14.56 -20.55
N THR A 48 8.87 -13.78 -20.40
CA THR A 48 10.25 -14.29 -20.38
C THR A 48 10.78 -14.47 -18.96
N ARG A 49 11.79 -15.33 -18.80
CA ARG A 49 12.58 -15.51 -17.56
C ARG A 49 14.05 -15.29 -17.89
N HIS A 50 14.76 -14.63 -16.99
CA HIS A 50 16.16 -14.27 -17.18
C HIS A 50 17.07 -14.70 -16.01
N LEU A 51 16.49 -15.38 -15.01
CA LEU A 51 17.24 -15.86 -13.84
C LEU A 51 17.55 -17.33 -14.00
N THR A 52 18.78 -17.72 -13.68
CA THR A 52 19.22 -19.13 -13.68
C THR A 52 20.03 -19.44 -12.42
N ARG A 53 19.94 -20.68 -11.95
CA ARG A 53 20.78 -21.21 -10.87
C ARG A 53 21.31 -22.58 -11.30
N ASN A 54 22.63 -22.71 -11.42
CA ASN A 54 23.27 -23.94 -11.89
C ASN A 54 22.77 -24.49 -13.24
N GLY A 55 22.33 -23.58 -14.13
CA GLY A 55 21.74 -23.90 -15.43
C GLY A 55 20.22 -24.10 -15.43
N ASP A 56 19.59 -24.22 -14.29
CA ASP A 56 18.13 -24.33 -14.18
C ASP A 56 17.47 -22.94 -14.16
N MET A 57 16.32 -22.82 -14.83
CA MET A 57 15.54 -21.58 -14.84
C MET A 57 14.93 -21.31 -13.47
N VAL A 58 15.04 -20.06 -13.01
CA VAL A 58 14.42 -19.57 -11.77
C VAL A 58 13.29 -18.59 -12.11
N GLN A 59 12.21 -18.66 -11.36
CA GLN A 59 11.07 -17.75 -11.51
C GLN A 59 11.42 -16.33 -11.07
N HIS A 60 10.86 -15.35 -11.75
CA HIS A 60 10.85 -13.97 -11.27
C HIS A 60 9.81 -13.81 -10.14
N HIS A 61 10.22 -13.21 -9.03
CA HIS A 61 9.32 -12.83 -7.97
C HIS A 61 8.68 -11.48 -8.30
N LEU A 62 7.35 -11.48 -8.56
CA LEU A 62 6.56 -10.29 -8.86
C LEU A 62 7.13 -9.44 -10.02
N GLY A 63 7.76 -10.08 -11.00
CA GLY A 63 8.32 -9.40 -12.18
C GLY A 63 9.54 -8.52 -11.93
N VAL A 64 10.03 -8.41 -10.68
CA VAL A 64 11.17 -7.55 -10.33
C VAL A 64 12.31 -8.28 -9.63
N SER A 65 12.04 -9.27 -8.75
CA SER A 65 13.08 -9.98 -7.97
C SER A 65 14.09 -9.01 -7.32
N GLY A 66 13.56 -7.99 -6.62
CA GLY A 66 14.32 -6.80 -6.21
C GLY A 66 15.31 -7.00 -5.05
N PHE A 67 15.35 -8.18 -4.39
CA PHE A 67 16.35 -8.47 -3.36
C PHE A 67 17.66 -8.92 -4.01
N ALA A 68 18.28 -8.02 -4.76
CA ALA A 68 19.49 -8.28 -5.53
C ALA A 68 20.23 -6.98 -5.85
N THR A 69 21.54 -7.06 -6.06
CA THR A 69 22.36 -5.93 -6.50
C THR A 69 22.00 -5.47 -7.92
N HIS A 70 21.49 -6.40 -8.74
CA HIS A 70 21.05 -6.15 -10.12
C HIS A 70 19.79 -6.96 -10.41
N ALA A 71 18.86 -6.39 -11.15
CA ALA A 71 17.66 -7.08 -11.60
C ALA A 71 17.42 -6.83 -13.09
N VAL A 72 16.90 -7.84 -13.78
CA VAL A 72 16.36 -7.71 -15.14
C VAL A 72 14.86 -7.53 -15.02
N VAL A 73 14.36 -6.39 -15.43
CA VAL A 73 12.93 -6.04 -15.30
C VAL A 73 12.38 -5.52 -16.63
N SER A 74 11.07 -5.56 -16.78
CA SER A 74 10.41 -4.85 -17.88
C SER A 74 10.41 -3.33 -17.61
N GLU A 75 10.50 -2.51 -18.66
CA GLU A 75 10.30 -1.06 -18.51
C GLU A 75 8.91 -0.72 -17.94
N LEU A 76 7.91 -1.59 -18.11
CA LEU A 76 6.58 -1.45 -17.52
C LEU A 76 6.52 -1.73 -16.01
N SER A 77 7.62 -2.22 -15.43
CA SER A 77 7.76 -2.45 -13.98
C SER A 77 8.54 -1.34 -13.28
N VAL A 78 8.91 -0.28 -13.97
CA VAL A 78 9.71 0.82 -13.41
C VAL A 78 9.10 2.17 -13.73
N VAL A 79 9.22 3.09 -12.79
CA VAL A 79 8.81 4.49 -12.96
C VAL A 79 10.01 5.39 -12.65
N PRO A 80 10.42 6.26 -13.59
CA PRO A 80 11.47 7.24 -13.32
C PRO A 80 11.10 8.14 -12.14
N ILE A 81 12.11 8.47 -11.31
CA ILE A 81 11.97 9.37 -10.18
C ILE A 81 13.15 10.35 -10.17
N GLY A 82 12.98 11.52 -9.55
CA GLY A 82 14.02 12.51 -9.45
C GLY A 82 15.27 12.00 -8.75
N LYS A 83 16.45 12.37 -9.26
CA LYS A 83 17.75 11.93 -8.72
C LYS A 83 18.06 12.50 -7.32
N ASP A 84 17.33 13.50 -6.91
CA ASP A 84 17.37 14.13 -5.59
C ASP A 84 16.56 13.38 -4.53
N VAL A 85 15.68 12.45 -4.94
CA VAL A 85 14.94 11.59 -4.01
C VAL A 85 15.88 10.49 -3.50
N PRO A 86 16.09 10.39 -2.18
CA PRO A 86 16.91 9.32 -1.60
C PRO A 86 16.38 7.94 -1.99
N ALA A 87 17.27 6.99 -2.24
CA ALA A 87 16.89 5.66 -2.74
C ALA A 87 16.01 4.87 -1.76
N ASP A 88 16.20 5.05 -0.46
CA ASP A 88 15.40 4.44 0.60
C ASP A 88 13.97 4.99 0.62
N ILE A 89 13.79 6.29 0.39
CA ILE A 89 12.46 6.91 0.22
C ILE A 89 11.81 6.43 -1.07
N ALA A 90 12.56 6.41 -2.17
CA ALA A 90 12.04 5.92 -3.45
C ALA A 90 11.56 4.47 -3.37
N ALA A 91 12.29 3.60 -2.65
CA ALA A 91 11.98 2.18 -2.52
C ALA A 91 10.60 1.90 -1.91
N ILE A 92 10.12 2.74 -0.99
CA ILE A 92 8.81 2.53 -0.35
C ILE A 92 7.63 3.03 -1.20
N PHE A 93 7.86 3.82 -2.25
CA PHE A 93 6.80 4.27 -3.16
C PHE A 93 6.22 3.10 -3.98
N GLY A 94 7.04 2.12 -4.35
CA GLY A 94 6.65 1.06 -5.29
C GLY A 94 5.57 0.09 -4.82
N CYS A 95 5.25 0.06 -3.52
CA CYS A 95 4.25 -0.87 -2.96
C CYS A 95 3.42 -0.23 -1.84
N ALA A 96 4.03 0.04 -0.67
CA ALA A 96 3.29 0.44 0.52
C ALA A 96 2.56 1.78 0.32
N ILE A 97 3.26 2.78 -0.22
CA ILE A 97 2.67 4.10 -0.48
C ILE A 97 1.66 4.03 -1.61
N LEU A 98 1.95 3.32 -2.71
CA LEU A 98 0.94 3.10 -3.76
C LEU A 98 -0.33 2.46 -3.21
N THR A 99 -0.22 1.50 -2.28
CA THR A 99 -1.40 0.80 -1.74
C THR A 99 -2.18 1.65 -0.74
N GLY A 100 -1.53 2.07 0.33
CA GLY A 100 -2.20 2.83 1.40
C GLY A 100 -2.56 4.25 0.96
N GLY A 101 -1.61 4.93 0.34
CA GLY A 101 -1.83 6.26 -0.21
C GLY A 101 -2.86 6.26 -1.34
N GLY A 102 -2.81 5.25 -2.22
CA GLY A 102 -3.78 5.11 -3.30
C GLY A 102 -5.22 4.87 -2.80
N ALA A 103 -5.40 4.14 -1.70
CA ALA A 103 -6.71 4.04 -1.07
C ALA A 103 -7.28 5.43 -0.72
N ILE A 104 -6.42 6.33 -0.26
CA ILE A 104 -6.82 7.72 0.05
C ILE A 104 -7.00 8.54 -1.23
N LEU A 105 -5.98 8.58 -2.12
CA LEU A 105 -5.98 9.45 -3.30
C LEU A 105 -6.98 9.02 -4.37
N ASN A 106 -7.14 7.70 -4.59
CA ASN A 106 -7.90 7.18 -5.72
C ASN A 106 -9.31 6.73 -5.36
N GLU A 107 -9.54 6.29 -4.10
CA GLU A 107 -10.82 5.75 -3.68
C GLU A 107 -11.57 6.68 -2.72
N VAL A 108 -10.93 7.12 -1.62
CA VAL A 108 -11.58 8.05 -0.68
C VAL A 108 -11.77 9.41 -1.33
N LYS A 109 -10.71 9.98 -1.93
CA LYS A 109 -10.70 11.32 -2.54
C LYS A 109 -11.26 12.36 -1.58
N PRO A 110 -10.61 12.55 -0.41
CA PRO A 110 -11.22 13.26 0.70
C PRO A 110 -11.56 14.71 0.35
N GLY A 111 -12.75 15.13 0.74
CA GLY A 111 -13.17 16.53 0.78
C GLY A 111 -12.87 17.17 2.14
N GLU A 112 -13.23 18.46 2.27
CA GLU A 112 -12.94 19.28 3.47
C GLU A 112 -13.60 18.75 4.76
N ASP A 113 -14.74 18.08 4.65
CA ASP A 113 -15.52 17.60 5.79
C ASP A 113 -15.33 16.12 6.10
N ASP A 114 -14.52 15.42 5.31
CA ASP A 114 -14.35 13.99 5.49
C ASP A 114 -13.59 13.65 6.78
N THR A 115 -14.08 12.61 7.43
CA THR A 115 -13.47 11.97 8.60
C THR A 115 -13.00 10.58 8.21
N ILE A 116 -11.74 10.27 8.47
CA ILE A 116 -11.11 9.04 8.02
C ILE A 116 -10.59 8.24 9.21
N ALA A 117 -10.89 6.94 9.23
CA ALA A 117 -10.21 6.00 10.11
C ALA A 117 -9.39 5.00 9.29
N VAL A 118 -8.26 4.58 9.85
CA VAL A 118 -7.40 3.53 9.28
C VAL A 118 -7.27 2.39 10.29
N VAL A 119 -7.74 1.20 9.93
CA VAL A 119 -7.69 -0.01 10.76
C VAL A 119 -6.54 -0.91 10.29
N GLY A 120 -5.58 -1.13 11.19
CA GLY A 120 -4.34 -1.83 10.88
C GLY A 120 -3.24 -0.85 10.47
N LEU A 121 -2.31 -0.57 11.40
CA LEU A 121 -1.25 0.42 11.28
C LEU A 121 0.11 -0.23 10.94
N GLY A 122 0.09 -1.20 10.01
CA GLY A 122 1.30 -1.69 9.34
C GLY A 122 1.78 -0.70 8.27
N GLY A 123 2.80 -1.06 7.49
CA GLY A 123 3.36 -0.15 6.49
C GLY A 123 2.35 0.38 5.45
N VAL A 124 1.30 -0.39 5.11
CA VAL A 124 0.24 0.07 4.20
C VAL A 124 -0.71 1.04 4.92
N GLY A 125 -1.15 0.70 6.15
CA GLY A 125 -2.02 1.59 6.92
C GLY A 125 -1.33 2.90 7.30
N MET A 126 -0.05 2.86 7.70
CA MET A 126 0.73 4.08 7.92
C MET A 126 0.89 4.91 6.65
N SER A 127 1.01 4.28 5.47
CA SER A 127 1.01 5.00 4.19
C SER A 127 -0.32 5.72 3.93
N ALA A 128 -1.45 5.11 4.34
CA ALA A 128 -2.75 5.80 4.31
C ALA A 128 -2.79 6.98 5.29
N ILE A 129 -2.26 6.82 6.51
CA ILE A 129 -2.17 7.90 7.53
C ILE A 129 -1.37 9.09 6.98
N ILE A 130 -0.12 8.88 6.53
CA ILE A 130 0.72 10.00 6.05
C ILE A 130 0.14 10.67 4.81
N THR A 131 -0.55 9.93 3.95
CA THR A 131 -1.19 10.50 2.75
C THR A 131 -2.41 11.31 3.13
N ALA A 132 -3.29 10.80 4.01
CA ALA A 132 -4.45 11.55 4.49
C ALA A 132 -4.02 12.82 5.24
N ALA A 133 -2.98 12.75 6.07
CA ALA A 133 -2.40 13.90 6.76
C ALA A 133 -1.84 14.94 5.76
N ALA A 134 -1.12 14.48 4.72
CA ALA A 134 -0.57 15.34 3.67
C ALA A 134 -1.66 16.10 2.90
N LEU A 135 -2.86 15.51 2.77
CA LEU A 135 -4.03 16.13 2.15
C LEU A 135 -4.84 17.02 3.09
N GLY A 136 -4.49 17.08 4.38
CA GLY A 136 -5.14 17.96 5.35
C GLY A 136 -6.56 17.53 5.72
N VAL A 137 -6.84 16.23 5.82
CA VAL A 137 -8.16 15.72 6.24
C VAL A 137 -8.57 16.29 7.60
N LYS A 138 -9.83 16.61 7.76
CA LYS A 138 -10.40 17.24 8.97
C LYS A 138 -10.21 16.39 10.24
N GLU A 139 -10.43 15.10 10.12
CA GLU A 139 -10.31 14.15 11.22
C GLU A 139 -9.68 12.85 10.70
N LEU A 140 -8.57 12.44 11.31
CA LEU A 140 -7.83 11.24 10.93
C LEU A 140 -7.54 10.41 12.19
N VAL A 141 -8.03 9.17 12.22
CA VAL A 141 -7.90 8.27 13.38
C VAL A 141 -7.20 7.00 12.98
N GLY A 142 -6.13 6.66 13.72
CA GLY A 142 -5.42 5.39 13.57
C GLY A 142 -5.96 4.33 14.54
N ILE A 143 -6.18 3.10 14.06
CA ILE A 143 -6.71 2.00 14.87
C ILE A 143 -5.80 0.79 14.74
N ASP A 144 -5.22 0.35 15.86
CA ASP A 144 -4.37 -0.86 15.92
C ASP A 144 -4.35 -1.42 17.35
N MET A 145 -4.13 -2.72 17.48
CA MET A 145 -3.98 -3.37 18.78
C MET A 145 -2.67 -2.98 19.47
N GLN A 146 -1.60 -2.74 18.70
CA GLN A 146 -0.26 -2.42 19.21
C GLN A 146 -0.13 -0.93 19.55
N GLU A 147 0.18 -0.61 20.83
CA GLU A 147 0.36 0.75 21.30
C GLU A 147 1.50 1.48 20.58
N SER A 148 2.61 0.80 20.32
CA SER A 148 3.74 1.38 19.58
C SER A 148 3.33 1.91 18.19
N LYS A 149 2.51 1.16 17.46
CA LYS A 149 2.00 1.57 16.15
C LYS A 149 1.02 2.75 16.26
N ARG A 150 0.18 2.75 17.30
CA ARG A 150 -0.72 3.89 17.55
C ARG A 150 0.07 5.17 17.82
N ASN A 151 1.14 5.08 18.63
CA ASN A 151 2.02 6.22 18.93
C ASN A 151 2.71 6.72 17.65
N THR A 152 3.24 5.83 16.82
CA THR A 152 3.81 6.21 15.52
C THR A 152 2.78 6.88 14.60
N ALA A 153 1.53 6.44 14.60
CA ALA A 153 0.48 7.10 13.79
C ALA A 153 0.23 8.54 14.22
N LEU A 154 0.25 8.85 15.53
CA LEU A 154 0.16 10.22 16.04
C LEU A 154 1.35 11.09 15.56
N GLU A 155 2.57 10.58 15.65
CA GLU A 155 3.78 11.27 15.18
C GLU A 155 3.71 11.56 13.67
N LEU A 156 3.10 10.65 12.92
CA LEU A 156 2.96 10.74 11.46
C LEU A 156 1.76 11.56 11.00
N GLY A 157 0.91 12.03 11.92
CA GLY A 157 -0.14 12.98 11.60
C GLY A 157 -1.57 12.51 11.83
N ALA A 158 -1.80 11.36 12.46
CA ALA A 158 -3.11 11.03 12.97
C ALA A 158 -3.51 12.02 14.08
N HIS A 159 -4.76 12.43 14.13
CA HIS A 159 -5.29 13.34 15.14
C HIS A 159 -5.63 12.61 16.46
N ASP A 160 -5.96 11.31 16.34
CA ASP A 160 -6.32 10.45 17.47
C ASP A 160 -6.02 8.99 17.12
N VAL A 161 -5.92 8.14 18.15
CA VAL A 161 -5.66 6.71 17.98
C VAL A 161 -6.49 5.90 18.97
N MET A 162 -6.89 4.70 18.59
CA MET A 162 -7.73 3.80 19.39
C MET A 162 -7.31 2.35 19.21
N THR A 163 -7.66 1.51 20.16
CA THR A 163 -7.78 0.07 19.93
C THR A 163 -9.05 -0.22 19.11
N PRO A 164 -9.18 -1.39 18.48
CA PRO A 164 -10.40 -1.79 17.80
C PRO A 164 -11.63 -1.76 18.72
N GLU A 165 -11.47 -2.21 19.97
CA GLU A 165 -12.52 -2.23 20.98
C GLU A 165 -12.98 -0.83 21.37
N GLU A 166 -12.00 0.09 21.61
CA GLU A 166 -12.28 1.50 21.91
C GLU A 166 -12.99 2.18 20.75
N ALA A 167 -12.57 1.91 19.51
CA ALA A 167 -13.18 2.49 18.32
C ALA A 167 -14.67 2.13 18.21
N VAL A 168 -15.00 0.85 18.44
CA VAL A 168 -16.39 0.38 18.45
C VAL A 168 -17.16 0.97 19.63
N ALA A 169 -16.60 0.92 20.84
CA ALA A 169 -17.24 1.39 22.08
C ALA A 169 -17.48 2.90 22.10
N SER A 170 -16.65 3.68 21.40
CA SER A 170 -16.78 5.14 21.30
C SER A 170 -18.06 5.60 20.60
N GLY A 171 -18.65 4.73 19.76
CA GLY A 171 -19.78 5.09 18.91
C GLY A 171 -19.44 6.07 17.76
N ARG A 172 -18.17 6.51 17.63
CA ARG A 172 -17.73 7.38 16.53
C ARG A 172 -17.92 6.69 15.19
N LYS A 173 -18.28 7.48 14.19
CA LYS A 173 -18.48 7.02 12.81
C LYS A 173 -17.68 7.90 11.86
N PHE A 174 -17.12 7.26 10.83
CA PHE A 174 -16.25 7.92 9.86
C PHE A 174 -16.84 7.84 8.46
N THR A 175 -16.69 8.91 7.68
CA THR A 175 -17.17 8.96 6.29
C THR A 175 -16.43 7.95 5.39
N ALA A 176 -15.16 7.70 5.69
CA ALA A 176 -14.38 6.64 5.06
C ALA A 176 -13.54 5.87 6.09
N VAL A 177 -13.46 4.55 5.93
CA VAL A 177 -12.61 3.68 6.75
C VAL A 177 -11.77 2.80 5.86
N VAL A 178 -10.44 2.88 6.00
CA VAL A 178 -9.48 2.03 5.28
C VAL A 178 -9.06 0.87 6.18
N GLU A 179 -9.33 -0.35 5.75
CA GLU A 179 -8.85 -1.56 6.39
C GLU A 179 -7.56 -2.05 5.71
N ALA A 180 -6.47 -2.14 6.47
CA ALA A 180 -5.14 -2.48 6.00
C ALA A 180 -4.44 -3.58 6.82
N ALA A 181 -5.18 -4.28 7.69
CA ALA A 181 -4.67 -5.40 8.47
C ALA A 181 -4.75 -6.74 7.72
N GLY A 182 -5.70 -6.87 6.79
CA GLY A 182 -5.94 -8.13 6.08
C GLY A 182 -6.53 -9.22 6.98
N HIS A 183 -7.32 -8.85 7.98
CA HIS A 183 -7.94 -9.80 8.90
C HIS A 183 -9.46 -9.62 8.93
N PRO A 184 -10.25 -10.70 8.95
CA PRO A 184 -11.72 -10.62 8.95
C PRO A 184 -12.29 -9.67 10.01
N THR A 185 -11.86 -9.80 11.26
CA THR A 185 -12.36 -8.95 12.35
C THR A 185 -11.96 -7.47 12.18
N ALA A 186 -10.84 -7.18 11.52
CA ALA A 186 -10.46 -5.81 11.21
C ALA A 186 -11.41 -5.18 10.18
N LEU A 187 -11.82 -5.95 9.16
CA LEU A 187 -12.79 -5.49 8.17
C LEU A 187 -14.20 -5.35 8.78
N GLU A 188 -14.59 -6.25 9.68
CA GLU A 188 -15.85 -6.15 10.45
C GLU A 188 -15.86 -4.89 11.32
N THR A 189 -14.75 -4.62 12.03
CA THR A 189 -14.56 -3.37 12.80
C THR A 189 -14.66 -2.15 11.89
N ALA A 190 -13.93 -2.15 10.76
CA ALA A 190 -13.95 -1.05 9.81
C ALA A 190 -15.36 -0.76 9.30
N TYR A 191 -16.09 -1.81 8.93
CA TYR A 191 -17.49 -1.67 8.51
C TYR A 191 -18.38 -1.13 9.63
N GLN A 192 -18.18 -1.61 10.85
CA GLN A 192 -19.00 -1.22 12.01
C GLN A 192 -18.85 0.27 12.34
N ILE A 193 -17.64 0.84 12.21
CA ILE A 193 -17.37 2.26 12.48
C ILE A 193 -17.59 3.17 11.26
N THR A 194 -17.94 2.62 10.10
CA THR A 194 -18.31 3.42 8.92
C THR A 194 -19.65 4.11 9.14
N ALA A 195 -19.73 5.39 8.81
CA ALA A 195 -20.94 6.19 8.93
C ALA A 195 -22.03 5.75 7.93
N PRO A 196 -23.32 6.07 8.16
CA PRO A 196 -24.34 6.00 7.12
C PRO A 196 -23.91 6.75 5.86
N GLY A 197 -24.11 6.15 4.68
CA GLY A 197 -23.61 6.66 3.40
C GLY A 197 -22.10 6.52 3.18
N GLY A 198 -21.35 6.12 4.20
CA GLY A 198 -19.90 6.05 4.20
C GLY A 198 -19.33 4.89 3.39
N LEU A 199 -18.01 4.87 3.29
CA LEU A 199 -17.23 3.92 2.48
C LEU A 199 -16.22 3.16 3.35
N THR A 200 -16.32 1.84 3.38
CA THR A 200 -15.30 0.93 3.89
C THR A 200 -14.45 0.42 2.73
N ILE A 201 -13.15 0.65 2.76
CA ILE A 201 -12.20 0.19 1.74
C ILE A 201 -11.29 -0.85 2.38
N THR A 202 -11.18 -2.04 1.77
CA THR A 202 -10.20 -3.05 2.19
C THR A 202 -9.06 -3.13 1.19
N VAL A 203 -7.84 -2.93 1.68
CA VAL A 203 -6.57 -3.11 0.95
C VAL A 203 -5.78 -4.28 1.51
N GLY A 204 -6.15 -4.78 2.69
CA GLY A 204 -5.57 -5.94 3.32
C GLY A 204 -5.87 -7.22 2.53
N LEU A 205 -4.91 -8.15 2.49
CA LEU A 205 -5.06 -9.44 1.81
C LEU A 205 -5.16 -10.56 2.86
N PRO A 206 -6.38 -11.00 3.22
CA PRO A 206 -6.56 -12.10 4.15
C PRO A 206 -6.16 -13.43 3.51
N ALA A 207 -5.86 -14.43 4.35
CA ALA A 207 -5.61 -15.79 3.86
C ALA A 207 -6.85 -16.33 3.11
N PRO A 208 -6.64 -17.16 2.08
CA PRO A 208 -7.74 -17.77 1.33
C PRO A 208 -8.72 -18.53 2.24
N GLY A 209 -10.01 -18.38 1.98
CA GLY A 209 -11.09 -19.05 2.76
C GLY A 209 -11.57 -18.27 3.98
N ASN A 210 -10.93 -17.20 4.38
CA ASN A 210 -11.43 -16.31 5.42
C ASN A 210 -12.73 -15.64 4.97
N ARG A 211 -13.64 -15.46 5.92
CA ARG A 211 -14.97 -14.88 5.71
C ARG A 211 -15.22 -13.78 6.72
N ILE A 212 -16.05 -12.82 6.36
CA ILE A 212 -16.54 -11.76 7.23
C ILE A 212 -18.04 -11.92 7.48
N SER A 213 -18.51 -11.40 8.62
CA SER A 213 -19.92 -11.30 8.96
C SER A 213 -20.30 -9.82 9.09
N ILE A 214 -21.12 -9.32 8.19
CA ILE A 214 -21.64 -7.95 8.22
C ILE A 214 -23.17 -7.99 8.14
N ASP A 215 -23.82 -7.00 8.77
CA ASP A 215 -25.28 -6.90 8.77
C ASP A 215 -25.77 -6.32 7.42
N PRO A 216 -26.46 -7.13 6.58
CA PRO A 216 -26.96 -6.67 5.29
C PRO A 216 -28.09 -5.63 5.42
N LEU A 217 -28.82 -5.62 6.55
CA LEU A 217 -29.85 -4.61 6.80
C LEU A 217 -29.22 -3.22 6.94
N LEU A 218 -28.13 -3.09 7.72
CA LEU A 218 -27.40 -1.83 7.86
C LEU A 218 -26.79 -1.39 6.54
N MET A 219 -26.26 -2.32 5.74
CA MET A 219 -25.74 -1.99 4.41
C MET A 219 -26.79 -1.33 3.54
N THR A 220 -28.02 -1.88 3.54
CA THR A 220 -29.11 -1.37 2.71
C THR A 220 -29.74 -0.10 3.32
N ALA A 221 -30.10 -0.15 4.61
CA ALA A 221 -30.85 0.93 5.26
C ALA A 221 -30.01 2.21 5.44
N GLU A 222 -28.71 2.07 5.61
CA GLU A 222 -27.78 3.19 5.79
C GLU A 222 -26.94 3.49 4.54
N ALA A 223 -27.19 2.81 3.42
CA ALA A 223 -26.47 2.98 2.16
C ALA A 223 -24.92 2.88 2.32
N ARG A 224 -24.43 2.04 3.24
CA ARG A 224 -23.00 1.82 3.43
C ARG A 224 -22.42 1.06 2.25
N ARG A 225 -21.19 1.40 1.90
CA ARG A 225 -20.46 0.76 0.79
C ARG A 225 -19.26 0.01 1.33
N VAL A 226 -19.00 -1.19 0.80
CA VAL A 226 -17.75 -1.95 1.01
C VAL A 226 -17.08 -2.13 -0.33
N HIS A 227 -15.81 -1.74 -0.42
CA HIS A 227 -15.05 -1.74 -1.67
C HIS A 227 -13.69 -2.41 -1.49
N GLY A 228 -13.37 -3.38 -2.36
CA GLY A 228 -12.05 -3.97 -2.44
C GLY A 228 -11.12 -3.11 -3.30
N CYS A 229 -9.92 -2.84 -2.80
CA CYS A 229 -8.97 -1.94 -3.44
C CYS A 229 -7.60 -2.61 -3.54
N TYR A 230 -7.25 -3.12 -4.72
CA TYR A 230 -5.96 -3.76 -4.94
C TYR A 230 -4.91 -2.72 -5.34
N LEU A 231 -3.75 -2.74 -4.67
CA LEU A 231 -2.64 -1.78 -4.88
C LEU A 231 -3.09 -0.30 -4.82
N GLY A 232 -4.11 0.03 -4.00
CA GLY A 232 -4.62 1.41 -3.89
C GLY A 232 -5.31 1.93 -5.14
N SER A 233 -5.83 1.07 -6.02
CA SER A 233 -6.35 1.45 -7.34
C SER A 233 -5.37 2.32 -8.13
N SER A 234 -4.07 2.04 -7.95
CA SER A 234 -3.00 2.89 -8.46
C SER A 234 -2.60 2.54 -9.89
N VAL A 235 -2.19 3.59 -10.59
CA VAL A 235 -1.43 3.52 -11.84
C VAL A 235 -0.05 4.10 -11.53
N PRO A 236 1.01 3.27 -11.43
CA PRO A 236 2.31 3.71 -10.93
C PRO A 236 2.86 4.96 -11.61
N GLU A 237 2.80 5.03 -12.93
CA GLU A 237 3.30 6.18 -13.71
C GLU A 237 2.52 7.48 -13.44
N ARG A 238 1.25 7.37 -13.03
CA ARG A 238 0.41 8.51 -12.64
C ARG A 238 0.65 8.92 -11.20
N ASP A 239 0.75 7.94 -10.29
CA ASP A 239 0.62 8.19 -8.85
C ASP A 239 1.96 8.40 -8.15
N ILE A 240 3.05 7.73 -8.56
CA ILE A 240 4.38 7.93 -7.97
C ILE A 240 4.84 9.40 -8.05
N PRO A 241 4.68 10.11 -9.19
CA PRO A 241 5.00 11.54 -9.24
C PRO A 241 4.21 12.40 -8.26
N VAL A 242 2.96 12.02 -7.93
CA VAL A 242 2.17 12.75 -6.93
C VAL A 242 2.77 12.59 -5.53
N TYR A 243 3.18 11.36 -5.14
CA TYR A 243 3.84 11.13 -3.86
C TYR A 243 5.20 11.81 -3.77
N GLU A 244 5.97 11.79 -4.86
CA GLU A 244 7.23 12.50 -4.97
C GLU A 244 7.04 14.00 -4.73
N GLN A 245 6.01 14.60 -5.35
CA GLN A 245 5.68 16.01 -5.15
C GLN A 245 5.28 16.32 -3.70
N LEU A 246 4.41 15.52 -3.11
CA LEU A 246 4.00 15.68 -1.70
C LEU A 246 5.18 15.53 -0.74
N TRP A 247 6.11 14.63 -1.04
CA TRP A 247 7.35 14.46 -0.27
C TRP A 247 8.25 15.68 -0.39
N ARG A 248 8.49 16.21 -1.61
CA ARG A 248 9.29 17.44 -1.83
C ARG A 248 8.70 18.65 -1.13
N GLU A 249 7.40 18.73 -1.04
CA GLU A 249 6.70 19.78 -0.30
C GLU A 249 6.79 19.61 1.24
N GLY A 250 7.42 18.53 1.72
CA GLY A 250 7.53 18.19 3.14
C GLY A 250 6.19 17.77 3.77
N LYS A 251 5.18 17.48 2.96
CA LYS A 251 3.85 17.07 3.41
C LYS A 251 3.75 15.57 3.67
N LEU A 252 4.40 14.75 2.81
CA LEU A 252 4.39 13.28 2.94
C LEU A 252 5.58 12.85 3.78
N LYS A 253 5.36 12.48 5.03
CA LYS A 253 6.41 12.05 5.99
C LYS A 253 6.85 10.59 5.73
N ALA A 254 7.37 10.32 4.54
CA ALA A 254 7.73 8.97 4.09
C ALA A 254 8.84 8.33 4.95
N GLU A 255 9.79 9.14 5.46
CA GLU A 255 10.88 8.71 6.34
C GLU A 255 10.38 7.97 7.58
N GLY A 256 9.23 8.37 8.12
CA GLY A 256 8.62 7.76 9.31
C GLY A 256 8.13 6.33 9.11
N LEU A 257 8.10 5.83 7.87
CA LEU A 257 7.79 4.43 7.58
C LEU A 257 9.02 3.52 7.69
N ILE A 258 10.24 4.05 7.65
CA ILE A 258 11.47 3.27 7.65
C ILE A 258 11.89 2.97 9.09
N SER A 259 11.81 1.71 9.48
CA SER A 259 12.20 1.25 10.81
C SER A 259 13.70 0.99 10.92
N SER A 260 14.33 0.52 9.86
CA SER A 260 15.77 0.20 9.84
C SER A 260 16.31 0.04 8.42
N HIS A 261 17.63 0.14 8.31
CA HIS A 261 18.40 -0.30 7.15
C HIS A 261 19.13 -1.58 7.51
N ILE A 262 19.14 -2.57 6.62
CA ILE A 262 19.69 -3.91 6.83
C ILE A 262 20.53 -4.35 5.62
N HIS A 263 21.42 -5.29 5.83
CA HIS A 263 22.06 -6.04 4.74
C HIS A 263 21.20 -7.22 4.29
N LEU A 264 21.38 -7.67 3.04
CA LEU A 264 20.63 -8.81 2.51
C LEU A 264 20.82 -10.08 3.35
N ASP A 265 21.99 -10.27 3.96
CA ASP A 265 22.29 -11.42 4.83
C ASP A 265 21.39 -11.48 6.07
N ASP A 266 20.84 -10.37 6.50
CA ASP A 266 19.94 -10.24 7.66
C ASP A 266 18.47 -10.46 7.31
N ILE A 267 18.14 -10.78 6.05
CA ILE A 267 16.76 -10.80 5.53
C ILE A 267 15.84 -11.73 6.32
N ASN A 268 16.32 -12.88 6.80
CA ASN A 268 15.49 -13.82 7.55
C ASN A 268 15.06 -13.21 8.90
N THR A 269 15.99 -12.62 9.66
CA THR A 269 15.69 -11.93 10.92
C THR A 269 14.77 -10.71 10.68
N ALA A 270 14.98 -10.01 9.58
CA ALA A 270 14.15 -8.88 9.18
C ALA A 270 12.71 -9.31 8.87
N MET A 271 12.52 -10.45 8.20
CA MET A 271 11.20 -11.02 7.94
C MET A 271 10.48 -11.43 9.22
N ASP A 272 11.21 -12.00 10.20
CA ASP A 272 10.65 -12.34 11.51
C ASP A 272 10.16 -11.07 12.23
N SER A 273 10.94 -9.99 12.23
CA SER A 273 10.56 -8.70 12.82
C SER A 273 9.32 -8.07 12.14
N LEU A 274 9.15 -8.28 10.83
CA LEU A 274 7.93 -7.86 10.14
C LEU A 274 6.72 -8.72 10.56
N ALA A 275 6.92 -10.03 10.69
CA ALA A 275 5.85 -10.96 11.11
C ALA A 275 5.40 -10.68 12.55
N ASP A 276 6.33 -10.37 13.46
CA ASP A 276 6.04 -9.98 14.85
C ASP A 276 5.44 -8.58 14.96
N GLY A 277 5.42 -7.82 13.87
CA GLY A 277 4.88 -6.46 13.81
C GLY A 277 5.73 -5.41 14.51
N THR A 278 7.00 -5.70 14.83
CA THR A 278 7.93 -4.77 15.48
C THR A 278 8.56 -3.77 14.51
N ALA A 279 8.48 -4.04 13.19
CA ALA A 279 8.95 -3.15 12.13
C ALA A 279 7.81 -2.77 11.18
N LEU A 280 7.85 -1.55 10.62
CA LEU A 280 6.93 -1.11 9.56
C LEU A 280 7.51 -1.42 8.17
N ARG A 281 8.69 -0.85 7.87
CA ARG A 281 9.46 -1.12 6.64
C ARG A 281 10.94 -1.18 6.99
N GLN A 282 11.61 -2.15 6.41
CA GLN A 282 13.06 -2.32 6.53
C GLN A 282 13.65 -2.22 5.12
N ILE A 283 14.66 -1.39 4.97
CA ILE A 283 15.30 -1.13 3.69
C ILE A 283 16.57 -1.97 3.58
N ILE A 284 16.63 -2.81 2.55
CA ILE A 284 17.86 -3.54 2.24
C ILE A 284 18.79 -2.60 1.49
N THR A 285 20.01 -2.42 2.00
CA THR A 285 21.05 -1.66 1.33
C THR A 285 22.04 -2.60 0.66
N PHE A 286 22.53 -2.20 -0.51
CA PHE A 286 23.56 -2.89 -1.27
C PHE A 286 24.77 -1.97 -1.42
N ASP A 287 25.95 -2.48 -1.07
CA ASP A 287 27.24 -1.75 -1.20
C ASP A 287 27.70 -1.73 -2.67
#